data_f0e0b881dd424e49d34b9d4ab600de06
#
_entry.id   f0e0b881dd424e49d34b9d4ab600de06
#
_cell.length_a   1.000
_cell.length_b   1.000
_cell.length_c   1.000
_cell.angle_alpha   90.00
_cell.angle_beta   90.00
_cell.angle_gamma   90.00
#
_symmetry.space_group_name_H-M   'P 1'
#
loop_
_entity.id
_entity.type
_entity.pdbx_description
1 polymer ?
#
loop_
_entity_poly.entity_id
_entity_poly.type
_entity_poly.pdbx_seq_one_letter_code
_entity_poly.pdbx_strand_id
1 'polypeptide(L)'
;MKFIALKTKGGAERGKIAFYCRVLEVTRQGFYDYLKNRDKPWKYESLAAEMMDIIYEDECNDTYGRERMHKALLLKHPDGEGVPSESTVYRVMHEIGISHRPRRKPNGITKADREAMKSDDLLKREFKADKPCEKCVTDITEVKGKDGKLYTSVIFDCFDLTPLGISMDNNMKTELCVETVKNAVKSYPELKGAILHSDRGSQYTSEKYREALKHAGFVQSMNSAGGRCHDNARCESMWARMKEELFYSRNRKSENYTVAELKTMIWRYYMSYWNNRRICSANGGLPPAVKRKQYYESLVSAA
;
A
#
# COMPACT_ATOMS: atom_id res chain seq x y z
N MET A 1 37.68 -14.84 7.19
CA MET A 1 38.02 -14.36 8.57
C MET A 1 37.57 -15.31 9.66
N LYS A 2 36.26 -15.66 9.78
CA LYS A 2 35.75 -16.61 10.80
C LYS A 2 36.52 -17.93 10.86
N PHE A 3 36.80 -18.52 9.69
CA PHE A 3 37.57 -19.78 9.61
C PHE A 3 39.00 -19.63 10.18
N ILE A 4 39.69 -18.53 9.86
CA ILE A 4 41.03 -18.25 10.39
C ILE A 4 40.98 -18.13 11.91
N ALA A 5 40.02 -17.38 12.45
CA ALA A 5 39.85 -17.22 13.89
C ALA A 5 39.59 -18.58 14.59
N LEU A 6 38.76 -19.44 13.99
CA LEU A 6 38.52 -20.79 14.53
C LEU A 6 39.80 -21.63 14.55
N LYS A 7 40.55 -21.65 13.43
CA LYS A 7 41.80 -22.47 13.29
C LYS A 7 43.00 -21.93 14.05
N THR A 8 42.96 -20.67 14.48
CA THR A 8 44.04 -20.02 15.24
C THR A 8 43.63 -19.68 16.66
N LYS A 9 42.56 -20.32 17.20
CA LYS A 9 42.02 -20.06 18.53
C LYS A 9 41.84 -18.58 18.84
N GLY A 10 41.12 -17.89 17.97
CA GLY A 10 40.89 -16.47 18.12
C GLY A 10 42.13 -15.58 17.88
N GLY A 11 43.12 -16.08 17.15
CA GLY A 11 44.37 -15.35 16.86
C GLY A 11 45.51 -15.67 17.83
N ALA A 12 45.33 -16.55 18.82
CA ALA A 12 46.36 -16.95 19.77
C ALA A 12 47.54 -17.71 19.12
N GLU A 13 47.26 -18.51 18.11
CA GLU A 13 48.28 -19.28 17.36
C GLU A 13 48.88 -18.44 16.21
N ARG A 14 49.69 -17.46 16.54
CA ARG A 14 50.24 -16.46 15.59
C ARG A 14 50.95 -17.05 14.36
N GLY A 15 51.70 -18.16 14.54
CA GLY A 15 52.46 -18.78 13.45
C GLY A 15 51.59 -19.32 12.29
N LYS A 16 50.35 -19.70 12.57
CA LYS A 16 49.40 -20.20 11.59
C LYS A 16 48.63 -19.11 10.89
N ILE A 17 48.55 -17.89 11.44
CA ILE A 17 47.79 -16.78 10.86
C ILE A 17 48.29 -16.41 9.48
N ALA A 18 49.63 -16.27 9.34
CA ALA A 18 50.26 -15.94 8.07
C ALA A 18 49.97 -16.97 6.95
N PHE A 19 50.01 -18.25 7.30
CA PHE A 19 49.68 -19.36 6.41
C PHE A 19 48.23 -19.28 5.95
N TYR A 20 47.26 -19.22 6.85
CA TYR A 20 45.84 -19.15 6.48
C TYR A 20 45.46 -17.87 5.74
N CYS A 21 46.08 -16.73 6.12
CA CYS A 21 45.85 -15.49 5.37
C CYS A 21 46.32 -15.59 3.91
N ARG A 22 47.45 -16.22 3.67
CA ARG A 22 47.94 -16.46 2.31
C ARG A 22 47.07 -17.39 1.53
N VAL A 23 46.67 -18.52 2.11
CA VAL A 23 45.80 -19.55 1.45
C VAL A 23 44.42 -19.00 1.11
N LEU A 24 43.90 -18.12 1.93
CA LEU A 24 42.54 -17.55 1.75
C LEU A 24 42.58 -16.15 1.11
N GLU A 25 43.73 -15.72 0.61
CA GLU A 25 43.93 -14.44 -0.10
C GLU A 25 43.43 -13.21 0.70
N VAL A 26 43.62 -13.22 2.02
CA VAL A 26 43.26 -12.10 2.89
C VAL A 26 44.51 -11.50 3.55
N THR A 27 44.45 -10.20 3.85
CA THR A 27 45.57 -9.55 4.53
C THR A 27 45.62 -9.89 6.02
N ARG A 28 46.80 -9.97 6.61
CA ARG A 28 46.94 -10.13 8.06
C ARG A 28 46.33 -8.96 8.83
N GLN A 29 46.50 -7.74 8.31
CA GLN A 29 45.87 -6.55 8.90
C GLN A 29 44.34 -6.70 8.94
N GLY A 30 43.72 -7.07 7.82
CA GLY A 30 42.28 -7.30 7.75
C GLY A 30 41.80 -8.38 8.73
N PHE A 31 42.62 -9.41 8.99
CA PHE A 31 42.29 -10.42 9.99
C PHE A 31 42.36 -9.85 11.43
N TYR A 32 43.37 -9.04 11.76
CA TYR A 32 43.41 -8.41 13.08
C TYR A 32 42.33 -7.36 13.28
N ASP A 33 42.00 -6.60 12.24
CA ASP A 33 40.88 -5.67 12.27
C ASP A 33 39.54 -6.41 12.46
N TYR A 34 39.38 -7.58 11.82
CA TYR A 34 38.25 -8.46 12.08
C TYR A 34 38.20 -8.91 13.55
N LEU A 35 39.30 -9.37 14.13
CA LEU A 35 39.34 -9.79 15.56
C LEU A 35 38.98 -8.63 16.48
N LYS A 36 39.50 -7.44 16.23
CA LYS A 36 39.20 -6.22 17.00
C LYS A 36 37.73 -5.81 16.96
N ASN A 37 37.07 -6.09 15.85
CA ASN A 37 35.71 -5.61 15.61
C ASN A 37 34.64 -6.71 15.74
N ARG A 38 35.01 -8.00 15.82
CA ARG A 38 34.05 -9.13 15.81
C ARG A 38 33.07 -9.14 16.97
N ASP A 39 33.51 -8.61 18.11
CA ASP A 39 32.73 -8.64 19.37
C ASP A 39 32.10 -7.25 19.64
N LYS A 40 32.28 -6.28 18.73
CA LYS A 40 31.61 -4.99 18.82
C LYS A 40 30.15 -5.14 18.40
N PRO A 41 29.22 -4.53 19.13
CA PRO A 41 27.82 -4.50 18.71
C PRO A 41 27.71 -3.90 17.32
N TRP A 42 26.80 -4.41 16.54
CA TRP A 42 26.57 -3.90 15.19
C TRP A 42 26.06 -2.46 15.25
N LYS A 43 26.71 -1.55 14.52
CA LYS A 43 26.40 -0.11 14.54
C LYS A 43 24.91 0.19 14.34
N TYR A 44 24.20 -0.66 13.62
CA TYR A 44 22.80 -0.49 13.27
C TYR A 44 21.84 -1.41 14.04
N GLU A 45 22.28 -2.00 15.16
CA GLU A 45 21.48 -2.93 15.96
C GLU A 45 20.18 -2.28 16.46
N SER A 46 20.26 -1.07 17.02
CA SER A 46 19.10 -0.30 17.46
C SER A 46 18.15 0.01 16.31
N LEU A 47 18.68 0.48 15.17
CA LEU A 47 17.88 0.76 13.98
C LEU A 47 17.21 -0.50 13.43
N ALA A 48 17.92 -1.63 13.43
CA ALA A 48 17.37 -2.91 13.01
C ALA A 48 16.22 -3.38 13.91
N ALA A 49 16.37 -3.23 15.23
CA ALA A 49 15.31 -3.54 16.18
C ALA A 49 14.07 -2.68 15.92
N GLU A 50 14.23 -1.38 15.74
CA GLU A 50 13.12 -0.47 15.43
C GLU A 50 12.42 -0.79 14.10
N MET A 51 13.18 -1.17 13.07
CA MET A 51 12.61 -1.64 11.81
C MET A 51 11.77 -2.91 11.99
N MET A 52 12.23 -3.84 12.83
CA MET A 52 11.47 -5.05 13.15
C MET A 52 10.19 -4.70 13.91
N ASP A 53 10.23 -3.75 14.85
CA ASP A 53 9.05 -3.28 15.56
C ASP A 53 8.02 -2.69 14.58
N ILE A 54 8.44 -1.88 13.61
CA ILE A 54 7.57 -1.36 12.55
C ILE A 54 6.92 -2.50 11.75
N ILE A 55 7.69 -3.55 11.43
CA ILE A 55 7.15 -4.72 10.71
C ILE A 55 6.10 -5.45 11.56
N TYR A 56 6.32 -5.58 12.87
CA TYR A 56 5.40 -6.29 13.77
C TYR A 56 4.16 -5.49 14.17
N GLU A 57 4.15 -4.16 13.99
CA GLU A 57 2.97 -3.33 14.27
C GLU A 57 1.74 -3.72 13.44
N ASP A 58 1.93 -4.17 12.21
CA ASP A 58 0.85 -4.70 11.37
C ASP A 58 1.38 -5.75 10.38
N GLU A 59 0.58 -6.77 10.16
CA GLU A 59 0.95 -7.85 9.23
C GLU A 59 1.22 -7.38 7.80
N CYS A 60 0.65 -6.28 7.34
CA CYS A 60 0.90 -5.74 6.00
C CYS A 60 2.20 -4.93 5.88
N ASN A 61 2.86 -4.61 7.00
CA ASN A 61 4.10 -3.83 7.00
C ASN A 61 5.31 -4.61 6.48
N ASP A 62 5.25 -5.96 6.43
CA ASP A 62 6.29 -6.80 5.81
C ASP A 62 6.47 -6.54 4.31
N THR A 63 5.53 -5.84 3.69
CA THR A 63 5.60 -5.41 2.28
C THR A 63 6.33 -4.08 2.08
N TYR A 64 6.82 -3.46 3.15
CA TYR A 64 7.52 -2.19 3.05
C TYR A 64 8.83 -2.33 2.29
N GLY A 65 8.96 -1.57 1.22
CA GLY A 65 10.24 -1.30 0.56
C GLY A 65 10.99 -0.17 1.29
N ARG A 66 12.21 0.10 0.84
CA ARG A 66 13.12 1.10 1.45
C ARG A 66 12.46 2.46 1.70
N GLU A 67 11.71 2.99 0.73
CA GLU A 67 11.07 4.31 0.83
C GLU A 67 10.01 4.33 1.94
N ARG A 68 9.13 3.31 2.01
CA ARG A 68 8.11 3.24 3.06
C ARG A 68 8.72 3.00 4.43
N MET A 69 9.74 2.15 4.54
CA MET A 69 10.44 1.94 5.80
C MET A 69 11.13 3.22 6.29
N HIS A 70 11.81 3.94 5.40
CA HIS A 70 12.44 5.21 5.74
C HIS A 70 11.42 6.26 6.19
N LYS A 71 10.27 6.37 5.50
CA LYS A 71 9.17 7.26 5.91
C LYS A 71 8.54 6.85 7.24
N ALA A 72 8.42 5.54 7.51
CA ALA A 72 7.91 5.06 8.79
C ALA A 72 8.83 5.45 9.94
N LEU A 73 10.15 5.34 9.76
CA LEU A 73 11.14 5.81 10.73
C LEU A 73 11.04 7.33 10.95
N LEU A 74 10.90 8.13 9.88
CA LEU A 74 10.73 9.58 10.01
C LEU A 74 9.43 9.98 10.72
N LEU A 75 8.36 9.18 10.61
CA LEU A 75 7.14 9.42 11.39
C LEU A 75 7.31 9.13 12.89
N LYS A 76 8.20 8.19 13.24
CA LYS A 76 8.57 7.93 14.66
C LYS A 76 9.54 8.99 15.20
N HIS A 77 10.38 9.54 14.35
CA HIS A 77 11.37 10.56 14.66
C HIS A 77 11.11 11.82 13.80
N PRO A 78 10.15 12.68 14.15
CA PRO A 78 9.76 13.85 13.34
C PRO A 78 10.88 14.88 13.15
N ASP A 79 11.82 14.94 14.07
CA ASP A 79 13.04 15.75 14.01
C ASP A 79 14.11 15.16 13.06
N GLY A 80 13.93 13.91 12.64
CA GLY A 80 14.87 13.16 11.80
C GLY A 80 16.12 12.67 12.54
N GLU A 81 16.22 12.90 13.86
CA GLU A 81 17.37 12.49 14.64
C GLU A 81 17.45 10.94 14.67
N GLY A 82 18.66 10.41 14.42
CA GLY A 82 18.90 8.96 14.41
C GLY A 82 18.43 8.24 13.13
N VAL A 83 17.67 8.87 12.24
CA VAL A 83 17.20 8.26 11.00
C VAL A 83 18.24 8.46 9.89
N PRO A 84 18.91 7.38 9.44
CA PRO A 84 19.93 7.51 8.40
C PRO A 84 19.28 7.64 7.02
N SER A 85 20.10 7.91 6.00
CA SER A 85 19.63 8.00 4.61
C SER A 85 18.89 6.72 4.15
N GLU A 86 17.99 6.88 3.18
CA GLU A 86 17.22 5.77 2.58
C GLU A 86 18.10 4.62 2.07
N SER A 87 19.32 4.94 1.57
CA SER A 87 20.27 3.92 1.13
C SER A 87 20.85 3.10 2.29
N THR A 88 21.06 3.72 3.44
CA THR A 88 21.48 3.01 4.66
C THR A 88 20.35 2.15 5.20
N VAL A 89 19.11 2.68 5.25
CA VAL A 89 17.91 1.92 5.59
C VAL A 89 17.79 0.66 4.73
N TYR A 90 17.93 0.80 3.42
CA TYR A 90 17.90 -0.34 2.49
C TYR A 90 18.96 -1.41 2.79
N ARG A 91 20.20 -0.98 3.08
CA ARG A 91 21.28 -1.90 3.43
C ARG A 91 20.98 -2.67 4.73
N VAL A 92 20.47 -1.97 5.76
CA VAL A 92 20.10 -2.60 7.03
C VAL A 92 18.94 -3.58 6.82
N MET A 93 17.90 -3.19 6.07
CA MET A 93 16.80 -4.09 5.70
C MET A 93 17.30 -5.38 5.04
N HIS A 94 18.25 -5.26 4.13
CA HIS A 94 18.82 -6.42 3.44
C HIS A 94 19.61 -7.33 4.41
N GLU A 95 20.37 -6.76 5.35
CA GLU A 95 21.13 -7.53 6.33
C GLU A 95 20.25 -8.30 7.31
N ILE A 96 19.12 -7.72 7.73
CA ILE A 96 18.17 -8.39 8.63
C ILE A 96 17.12 -9.23 7.88
N GLY A 97 17.27 -9.36 6.56
CA GLY A 97 16.41 -10.24 5.74
C GLY A 97 15.03 -9.66 5.40
N ILE A 98 14.78 -8.39 5.65
CA ILE A 98 13.56 -7.70 5.22
C ILE A 98 13.74 -7.28 3.77
N SER A 99 13.26 -8.09 2.84
CA SER A 99 13.26 -7.74 1.42
C SER A 99 11.95 -8.12 0.78
N HIS A 100 11.26 -7.11 0.21
CA HIS A 100 10.05 -7.32 -0.57
C HIS A 100 10.36 -7.20 -2.06
N ARG A 101 10.01 -8.21 -2.85
CA ARG A 101 10.10 -8.19 -4.31
C ARG A 101 8.68 -8.24 -4.89
N PRO A 102 8.18 -7.14 -5.47
CA PRO A 102 6.86 -7.12 -6.09
C PRO A 102 6.78 -8.12 -7.25
N ARG A 103 5.66 -8.84 -7.38
CA ARG A 103 5.40 -9.76 -8.48
C ARG A 103 5.07 -8.99 -9.77
N ARG A 104 5.23 -9.64 -10.92
CA ARG A 104 4.83 -9.09 -12.22
C ARG A 104 3.31 -8.92 -12.28
N LYS A 105 2.84 -7.84 -12.94
CA LYS A 105 1.42 -7.48 -13.07
C LYS A 105 0.64 -8.56 -13.83
N PRO A 106 -0.55 -8.99 -13.36
CA PRO A 106 -1.50 -9.77 -14.15
C PRO A 106 -2.23 -8.88 -15.18
N ASN A 107 -2.74 -9.49 -16.26
CA ASN A 107 -3.51 -8.80 -17.31
C ASN A 107 -4.95 -8.51 -16.85
N GLY A 108 -5.53 -7.38 -17.29
CA GLY A 108 -6.90 -6.95 -16.94
C GLY A 108 -8.01 -7.77 -17.61
N ILE A 109 -9.23 -7.79 -16.99
CA ILE A 109 -10.32 -8.73 -17.33
C ILE A 109 -11.64 -8.01 -17.74
N THR A 110 -11.73 -6.70 -17.82
CA THR A 110 -13.00 -5.95 -18.02
C THR A 110 -13.44 -5.86 -19.48
N LYS A 111 -14.74 -6.15 -19.77
CA LYS A 111 -15.40 -5.90 -21.05
C LYS A 111 -16.35 -4.70 -20.92
N ALA A 112 -16.24 -3.72 -21.82
CA ALA A 112 -17.09 -2.53 -21.85
C ALA A 112 -18.37 -2.76 -22.65
N ASP A 113 -19.51 -2.22 -22.18
CA ASP A 113 -20.76 -2.14 -22.91
C ASP A 113 -20.72 -0.95 -23.90
N ARG A 114 -21.05 -1.20 -25.19
CA ARG A 114 -20.93 -0.22 -26.26
C ARG A 114 -22.17 0.66 -26.47
N GLU A 115 -23.34 0.24 -26.00
CA GLU A 115 -24.64 0.85 -26.33
C GLU A 115 -25.26 1.69 -25.19
N ALA A 116 -24.76 1.62 -23.97
CA ALA A 116 -25.32 2.34 -22.83
C ALA A 116 -25.07 3.86 -22.88
N MET A 117 -26.02 4.64 -22.34
CA MET A 117 -25.85 6.09 -22.13
C MET A 117 -24.64 6.35 -21.21
N LYS A 118 -23.76 7.25 -21.60
CA LYS A 118 -22.46 7.50 -20.99
C LYS A 118 -22.33 8.95 -20.56
N SER A 119 -21.77 9.18 -19.39
CA SER A 119 -21.38 10.51 -18.91
C SER A 119 -20.02 10.91 -19.47
N ASP A 120 -19.75 12.22 -19.52
CA ASP A 120 -18.48 12.76 -19.97
C ASP A 120 -17.34 12.46 -19.01
N ASP A 121 -16.11 12.45 -19.51
CA ASP A 121 -14.90 12.40 -18.69
C ASP A 121 -14.57 13.80 -18.18
N LEU A 122 -15.01 14.09 -16.95
CA LEU A 122 -14.76 15.36 -16.28
C LEU A 122 -13.36 15.42 -15.63
N LEU A 123 -12.76 14.27 -15.34
CA LEU A 123 -11.44 14.25 -14.70
C LEU A 123 -10.30 14.42 -15.70
N LYS A 124 -10.43 13.95 -16.93
CA LYS A 124 -9.39 14.02 -17.97
C LYS A 124 -8.02 13.55 -17.47
N ARG A 125 -8.00 12.52 -16.63
CA ARG A 125 -6.83 11.99 -15.89
C ARG A 125 -6.25 12.92 -14.83
N GLU A 126 -6.90 14.06 -14.52
CA GLU A 126 -6.50 14.96 -13.43
C GLU A 126 -7.13 14.47 -12.11
N PHE A 127 -6.47 13.47 -11.51
CA PHE A 127 -6.90 12.88 -10.24
C PHE A 127 -6.44 13.67 -9.01
N LYS A 128 -5.81 14.82 -9.19
CA LYS A 128 -5.45 15.67 -8.06
C LYS A 128 -6.68 16.43 -7.58
N ALA A 129 -6.94 16.38 -6.29
CA ALA A 129 -7.94 17.17 -5.60
C ALA A 129 -7.25 18.07 -4.59
N ASP A 130 -7.76 19.28 -4.40
CA ASP A 130 -7.17 20.26 -3.49
C ASP A 130 -7.78 20.18 -2.08
N LYS A 131 -8.94 19.55 -1.97
CA LYS A 131 -9.65 19.33 -0.70
C LYS A 131 -10.31 17.94 -0.64
N PRO A 132 -10.59 17.42 0.57
CA PRO A 132 -11.38 16.21 0.76
C PRO A 132 -12.75 16.31 0.10
N CYS A 133 -13.26 15.16 -0.37
CA CYS A 133 -14.61 15.02 -0.94
C CYS A 133 -14.91 15.90 -2.16
N GLU A 134 -13.88 16.31 -2.92
CA GLU A 134 -14.04 17.07 -4.16
C GLU A 134 -14.14 16.16 -5.37
N LYS A 135 -13.18 15.25 -5.51
CA LYS A 135 -13.08 14.28 -6.59
C LYS A 135 -12.90 12.89 -6.01
N CYS A 136 -13.69 11.95 -6.49
CA CYS A 136 -13.65 10.57 -6.03
C CYS A 136 -13.56 9.62 -7.23
N VAL A 137 -12.98 8.46 -7.01
CA VAL A 137 -12.92 7.37 -7.99
C VAL A 137 -13.55 6.11 -7.40
N THR A 138 -14.21 5.33 -8.25
CA THR A 138 -14.81 4.05 -7.85
C THR A 138 -14.53 2.96 -8.87
N ASP A 139 -14.44 1.75 -8.39
CA ASP A 139 -14.25 0.56 -9.22
C ASP A 139 -14.66 -0.69 -8.43
N ILE A 140 -14.80 -1.81 -9.15
CA ILE A 140 -15.06 -3.14 -8.58
C ILE A 140 -13.85 -4.03 -8.80
N THR A 141 -13.46 -4.78 -7.78
CA THR A 141 -12.49 -5.86 -7.94
C THR A 141 -13.07 -7.21 -7.57
N GLU A 142 -12.59 -8.27 -8.24
CA GLU A 142 -12.89 -9.65 -7.91
C GLU A 142 -11.71 -10.27 -7.15
N VAL A 143 -12.05 -11.02 -6.08
CA VAL A 143 -11.12 -11.89 -5.37
C VAL A 143 -11.75 -13.27 -5.29
N LYS A 144 -11.03 -14.31 -5.74
CA LYS A 144 -11.48 -15.69 -5.71
C LYS A 144 -11.19 -16.30 -4.34
N GLY A 145 -12.21 -16.78 -3.68
CA GLY A 145 -12.13 -17.53 -2.42
C GLY A 145 -12.24 -19.04 -2.63
N LYS A 146 -12.15 -19.78 -1.53
CA LYS A 146 -12.26 -21.25 -1.47
C LYS A 146 -13.66 -21.73 -1.88
N ASP A 147 -14.68 -21.01 -1.48
CA ASP A 147 -16.11 -21.34 -1.58
C ASP A 147 -16.88 -20.43 -2.55
N GLY A 148 -16.18 -19.57 -3.30
CA GLY A 148 -16.83 -18.69 -4.27
C GLY A 148 -15.99 -17.47 -4.64
N LYS A 149 -16.65 -16.50 -5.24
CA LYS A 149 -16.05 -15.21 -5.62
C LYS A 149 -16.57 -14.10 -4.72
N LEU A 150 -15.69 -13.19 -4.36
CA LEU A 150 -16.01 -11.96 -3.67
C LEU A 150 -15.80 -10.77 -4.60
N TYR A 151 -16.81 -9.95 -4.78
CA TYR A 151 -16.73 -8.67 -5.46
C TYR A 151 -16.72 -7.56 -4.42
N THR A 152 -15.78 -6.66 -4.53
CA THR A 152 -15.63 -5.52 -3.63
C THR A 152 -15.71 -4.24 -4.45
N SER A 153 -16.61 -3.34 -4.09
CA SER A 153 -16.73 -1.99 -4.62
C SER A 153 -16.31 -0.98 -3.56
N VAL A 154 -15.47 -0.01 -3.95
CA VAL A 154 -14.99 1.05 -3.04
C VAL A 154 -15.04 2.39 -3.75
N ILE A 155 -15.39 3.45 -3.01
CA ILE A 155 -15.19 4.83 -3.41
C ILE A 155 -13.98 5.36 -2.66
N PHE A 156 -12.98 5.84 -3.40
CA PHE A 156 -11.77 6.47 -2.84
C PHE A 156 -11.76 7.97 -3.10
N ASP A 157 -11.36 8.73 -2.09
CA ASP A 157 -11.08 10.15 -2.26
C ASP A 157 -9.79 10.38 -3.05
N CYS A 158 -9.81 11.27 -3.99
CA CYS A 158 -8.64 11.64 -4.77
C CYS A 158 -7.66 12.53 -3.99
N PHE A 159 -8.11 13.21 -2.94
CA PHE A 159 -7.30 14.09 -2.11
C PHE A 159 -6.26 13.30 -1.28
N ASP A 160 -6.72 12.28 -0.56
CA ASP A 160 -5.90 11.57 0.43
C ASP A 160 -5.94 10.04 0.30
N LEU A 161 -6.75 9.51 -0.63
CA LEU A 161 -6.98 8.07 -0.85
C LEU A 161 -7.78 7.39 0.29
N THR A 162 -8.53 8.16 1.07
CA THR A 162 -9.46 7.60 2.06
C THR A 162 -10.53 6.74 1.36
N PRO A 163 -10.79 5.52 1.82
CA PRO A 163 -11.94 4.74 1.40
C PRO A 163 -13.21 5.33 2.04
N LEU A 164 -14.01 6.04 1.24
CA LEU A 164 -15.19 6.77 1.70
C LEU A 164 -16.41 5.85 1.86
N GLY A 165 -16.50 4.82 1.04
CA GLY A 165 -17.55 3.81 1.10
C GLY A 165 -17.06 2.50 0.54
N ILE A 166 -17.48 1.40 1.14
CA ILE A 166 -17.16 0.04 0.74
C ILE A 166 -18.40 -0.85 0.81
N SER A 167 -18.56 -1.73 -0.17
CA SER A 167 -19.54 -2.81 -0.18
C SER A 167 -18.94 -4.07 -0.78
N MET A 168 -19.40 -5.22 -0.32
CA MET A 168 -18.89 -6.53 -0.73
C MET A 168 -20.01 -7.53 -0.90
N ASP A 169 -20.03 -8.23 -2.05
CA ASP A 169 -21.06 -9.23 -2.37
C ASP A 169 -20.42 -10.42 -3.13
N ASN A 170 -21.18 -11.50 -3.26
CA ASN A 170 -20.83 -12.68 -4.06
C ASN A 170 -21.18 -12.51 -5.55
N ASN A 171 -21.81 -11.42 -5.94
CA ASN A 171 -22.17 -11.08 -7.32
C ASN A 171 -21.80 -9.63 -7.66
N MET A 172 -21.56 -9.37 -8.95
CA MET A 172 -21.16 -8.05 -9.47
C MET A 172 -22.37 -7.36 -10.11
N LYS A 173 -23.44 -7.17 -9.34
CA LYS A 173 -24.65 -6.46 -9.78
C LYS A 173 -24.58 -4.98 -9.46
N THR A 174 -25.48 -4.18 -10.09
CA THR A 174 -25.61 -2.73 -9.85
C THR A 174 -25.85 -2.40 -8.37
N GLU A 175 -26.55 -3.28 -7.65
CA GLU A 175 -26.84 -3.13 -6.22
C GLU A 175 -25.58 -2.95 -5.37
N LEU A 176 -24.49 -3.65 -5.73
CA LEU A 176 -23.21 -3.51 -5.06
C LEU A 176 -22.68 -2.07 -5.12
N CYS A 177 -22.74 -1.45 -6.30
CA CYS A 177 -22.31 -0.06 -6.49
C CYS A 177 -23.24 0.94 -5.80
N VAL A 178 -24.54 0.73 -5.88
CA VAL A 178 -25.54 1.56 -5.21
C VAL A 178 -25.35 1.54 -3.70
N GLU A 179 -25.10 0.37 -3.12
CA GLU A 179 -24.85 0.24 -1.68
C GLU A 179 -23.53 0.92 -1.28
N THR A 180 -22.50 0.86 -2.14
CA THR A 180 -21.25 1.59 -1.91
C THR A 180 -21.47 3.10 -1.83
N VAL A 181 -22.31 3.66 -2.74
CA VAL A 181 -22.70 5.08 -2.73
C VAL A 181 -23.44 5.43 -1.43
N LYS A 182 -24.41 4.63 -1.01
CA LYS A 182 -25.17 4.85 0.24
C LYS A 182 -24.25 4.86 1.46
N ASN A 183 -23.33 3.89 1.54
CA ASN A 183 -22.37 3.79 2.63
C ASN A 183 -21.44 5.00 2.67
N ALA A 184 -21.01 5.50 1.51
CA ALA A 184 -20.17 6.70 1.41
C ALA A 184 -20.89 7.94 1.93
N VAL A 185 -22.09 8.26 1.44
CA VAL A 185 -22.82 9.48 1.85
C VAL A 185 -23.32 9.41 3.30
N LYS A 186 -23.57 8.21 3.83
CA LYS A 186 -23.88 8.02 5.24
C LYS A 186 -22.73 8.41 6.15
N SER A 187 -21.49 8.10 5.73
CA SER A 187 -20.29 8.39 6.51
C SER A 187 -19.71 9.78 6.24
N TYR A 188 -19.95 10.32 5.05
CA TYR A 188 -19.40 11.58 4.54
C TYR A 188 -20.50 12.39 3.84
N PRO A 189 -21.37 13.09 4.59
CA PRO A 189 -22.46 13.89 4.01
C PRO A 189 -21.96 15.04 3.11
N GLU A 190 -20.72 15.48 3.29
CA GLU A 190 -20.03 16.50 2.49
C GLU A 190 -19.72 16.09 1.05
N LEU A 191 -19.98 14.82 0.69
CA LEU A 191 -19.83 14.35 -0.70
C LEU A 191 -20.85 14.93 -1.68
N LYS A 192 -21.83 15.68 -1.21
CA LYS A 192 -22.78 16.37 -2.10
C LYS A 192 -22.05 17.38 -2.99
N GLY A 193 -22.18 17.20 -4.31
CA GLY A 193 -21.48 18.01 -5.33
C GLY A 193 -20.13 17.44 -5.75
N ALA A 194 -19.63 16.38 -5.09
CA ALA A 194 -18.39 15.73 -5.49
C ALA A 194 -18.50 15.05 -6.85
N ILE A 195 -17.40 15.06 -7.61
CA ILE A 195 -17.28 14.30 -8.86
C ILE A 195 -16.96 12.85 -8.50
N LEU A 196 -17.79 11.91 -8.95
CA LEU A 196 -17.52 10.47 -8.83
C LEU A 196 -17.22 9.86 -10.20
N HIS A 197 -15.98 9.45 -10.38
CA HIS A 197 -15.49 8.90 -11.64
C HIS A 197 -15.43 7.37 -11.58
N SER A 198 -15.89 6.73 -12.66
CA SER A 198 -15.88 5.26 -12.82
C SER A 198 -15.46 4.87 -14.23
N ASP A 199 -15.24 3.59 -14.45
CA ASP A 199 -15.20 3.04 -15.80
C ASP A 199 -16.61 3.02 -16.44
N ARG A 200 -16.72 2.42 -17.64
CA ARG A 200 -17.98 2.29 -18.39
C ARG A 200 -18.62 0.91 -18.24
N GLY A 201 -18.39 0.25 -17.13
CA GLY A 201 -19.04 -1.02 -16.81
C GLY A 201 -20.56 -0.89 -16.76
N SER A 202 -21.29 -1.97 -17.06
CA SER A 202 -22.76 -1.98 -17.09
C SER A 202 -23.40 -1.59 -15.75
N GLN A 203 -22.70 -1.83 -14.64
CA GLN A 203 -23.12 -1.43 -13.32
C GLN A 203 -23.24 0.09 -13.18
N TYR A 204 -22.23 0.81 -13.69
CA TYR A 204 -22.11 2.27 -13.60
C TYR A 204 -22.95 3.02 -14.65
N THR A 205 -23.30 2.35 -15.77
CA THR A 205 -24.15 2.91 -16.81
C THR A 205 -25.65 2.66 -16.58
N SER A 206 -26.00 1.82 -15.59
CA SER A 206 -27.39 1.47 -15.27
C SER A 206 -28.19 2.68 -14.78
N GLU A 207 -29.48 2.72 -15.11
CA GLU A 207 -30.40 3.77 -14.64
C GLU A 207 -30.44 3.84 -13.11
N LYS A 208 -30.56 2.68 -12.45
CA LYS A 208 -30.59 2.55 -11.00
C LYS A 208 -29.36 3.19 -10.32
N TYR A 209 -28.18 3.04 -10.89
CA TYR A 209 -26.96 3.67 -10.37
C TYR A 209 -26.96 5.17 -10.58
N ARG A 210 -27.39 5.64 -11.76
CA ARG A 210 -27.50 7.09 -12.05
C ARG A 210 -28.49 7.79 -11.13
N GLU A 211 -29.64 7.17 -10.87
CA GLU A 211 -30.61 7.66 -9.89
C GLU A 211 -29.99 7.73 -8.49
N ALA A 212 -29.29 6.68 -8.05
CA ALA A 212 -28.61 6.68 -6.76
C ALA A 212 -27.59 7.83 -6.64
N LEU A 213 -26.82 8.11 -7.69
CA LEU A 213 -25.88 9.25 -7.71
C LEU A 213 -26.62 10.59 -7.63
N LYS A 214 -27.71 10.75 -8.39
CA LYS A 214 -28.52 11.96 -8.37
C LYS A 214 -29.11 12.21 -6.97
N HIS A 215 -29.67 11.20 -6.33
CA HIS A 215 -30.17 11.30 -4.96
C HIS A 215 -29.07 11.61 -3.93
N ALA A 216 -27.88 11.05 -4.12
CA ALA A 216 -26.72 11.31 -3.27
C ALA A 216 -26.07 12.68 -3.56
N GLY A 217 -26.45 13.34 -4.67
CA GLY A 217 -25.92 14.63 -5.08
C GLY A 217 -24.53 14.58 -5.73
N PHE A 218 -24.08 13.41 -6.21
CA PHE A 218 -22.82 13.29 -6.95
C PHE A 218 -22.96 13.80 -8.40
N VAL A 219 -21.86 14.33 -8.93
CA VAL A 219 -21.67 14.59 -10.35
C VAL A 219 -20.97 13.37 -10.97
N GLN A 220 -21.68 12.67 -11.86
CA GLN A 220 -21.12 11.47 -12.51
C GLN A 220 -20.09 11.83 -13.55
N SER A 221 -18.95 11.15 -13.54
CA SER A 221 -17.90 11.18 -14.55
C SER A 221 -17.52 9.76 -14.97
N MET A 222 -17.23 9.55 -16.24
CA MET A 222 -16.84 8.26 -16.80
C MET A 222 -15.66 8.39 -17.75
N ASN A 223 -14.89 7.31 -17.89
CA ASN A 223 -13.81 7.23 -18.86
C ASN A 223 -14.25 7.71 -20.25
N SER A 224 -13.36 8.33 -21.03
CA SER A 224 -13.63 8.80 -22.38
C SER A 224 -14.02 7.66 -23.34
N ALA A 225 -14.72 7.98 -24.43
CA ALA A 225 -15.09 7.01 -25.47
C ALA A 225 -13.82 6.43 -26.13
N GLY A 226 -13.67 5.10 -26.12
CA GLY A 226 -12.43 4.45 -26.55
C GLY A 226 -11.29 4.57 -25.54
N GLY A 227 -11.61 5.02 -24.32
CA GLY A 227 -10.65 5.22 -23.23
C GLY A 227 -9.81 3.98 -22.97
N ARG A 228 -8.51 4.19 -22.81
CA ARG A 228 -7.57 3.14 -22.42
C ARG A 228 -7.77 2.84 -20.93
N CYS A 229 -7.37 1.66 -20.49
CA CYS A 229 -7.40 1.24 -19.07
C CYS A 229 -6.78 2.28 -18.09
N HIS A 230 -5.96 3.18 -18.58
CA HIS A 230 -5.33 4.25 -17.79
C HIS A 230 -6.29 5.33 -17.25
N ASP A 231 -7.52 5.40 -17.72
CA ASP A 231 -8.47 6.43 -17.30
C ASP A 231 -9.02 6.17 -15.89
N ASN A 232 -8.92 4.92 -15.36
CA ASN A 232 -9.18 4.57 -13.96
C ASN A 232 -7.93 4.00 -13.23
N ALA A 233 -6.74 4.38 -13.69
CA ALA A 233 -5.46 3.87 -13.17
C ALA A 233 -5.30 4.05 -11.64
N ARG A 234 -6.00 5.02 -11.06
CA ARG A 234 -6.00 5.26 -9.61
C ARG A 234 -6.59 4.06 -8.87
N CYS A 235 -7.80 3.62 -9.21
CA CYS A 235 -8.43 2.45 -8.61
C CYS A 235 -7.66 1.16 -8.90
N GLU A 236 -7.20 0.96 -10.14
CA GLU A 236 -6.38 -0.20 -10.50
C GLU A 236 -5.14 -0.32 -9.61
N SER A 237 -4.47 0.80 -9.36
CA SER A 237 -3.32 0.86 -8.45
C SER A 237 -3.68 0.51 -7.00
N MET A 238 -4.87 0.92 -6.53
CA MET A 238 -5.35 0.60 -5.17
C MET A 238 -5.63 -0.90 -5.02
N TRP A 239 -6.29 -1.52 -6.01
CA TRP A 239 -6.54 -2.96 -6.03
C TRP A 239 -5.27 -3.79 -6.12
N ALA A 240 -4.33 -3.37 -6.96
CA ALA A 240 -3.04 -4.06 -7.09
C ALA A 240 -2.28 -4.07 -5.75
N ARG A 241 -2.29 -2.95 -5.01
CA ARG A 241 -1.66 -2.85 -3.69
C ARG A 241 -2.36 -3.72 -2.65
N MET A 242 -3.68 -3.70 -2.59
CA MET A 242 -4.44 -4.55 -1.68
C MET A 242 -4.14 -6.03 -1.93
N LYS A 243 -4.17 -6.48 -3.18
CA LYS A 243 -3.87 -7.86 -3.53
C LYS A 243 -2.42 -8.24 -3.24
N GLU A 244 -1.48 -7.33 -3.48
CA GLU A 244 -0.07 -7.53 -3.16
C GLU A 244 0.14 -7.66 -1.65
N GLU A 245 -0.41 -6.73 -0.87
CA GLU A 245 -0.16 -6.64 0.57
C GLU A 245 -0.92 -7.70 1.37
N LEU A 246 -2.12 -8.14 0.93
CA LEU A 246 -2.85 -9.21 1.61
C LEU A 246 -2.44 -10.62 1.18
N PHE A 247 -2.10 -10.81 -0.09
CA PHE A 247 -1.97 -12.15 -0.63
C PHE A 247 -0.60 -12.44 -1.25
N TYR A 248 -0.17 -11.64 -2.24
CA TYR A 248 0.93 -12.05 -3.10
C TYR A 248 2.30 -11.98 -2.45
N SER A 249 2.56 -10.95 -1.64
CA SER A 249 3.84 -10.78 -0.94
C SER A 249 4.17 -11.92 -0.01
N ARG A 250 3.14 -12.54 0.58
CA ARG A 250 3.25 -13.60 1.59
C ARG A 250 3.10 -15.00 1.03
N ASN A 251 3.13 -15.17 -0.27
CA ASN A 251 2.80 -16.45 -0.91
C ASN A 251 1.42 -17.00 -0.51
N ARG A 252 0.53 -16.15 0.01
CA ARG A 252 -0.85 -16.51 0.34
C ARG A 252 -1.67 -16.54 -0.94
N LYS A 253 -2.50 -17.55 -1.08
CA LYS A 253 -3.48 -17.61 -2.15
C LYS A 253 -4.84 -17.25 -1.57
N SER A 254 -5.56 -16.34 -2.22
CA SER A 254 -6.91 -15.97 -1.76
C SER A 254 -7.86 -17.15 -1.72
N GLU A 255 -7.62 -18.15 -2.57
CA GLU A 255 -8.38 -19.42 -2.62
C GLU A 255 -8.21 -20.31 -1.38
N ASN A 256 -7.30 -19.99 -0.48
CA ASN A 256 -7.18 -20.68 0.81
C ASN A 256 -8.19 -20.17 1.85
N TYR A 257 -8.85 -19.05 1.58
CA TYR A 257 -9.80 -18.39 2.49
C TYR A 257 -11.22 -18.48 1.95
N THR A 258 -12.19 -18.62 2.84
CA THR A 258 -13.60 -18.50 2.52
C THR A 258 -13.98 -17.06 2.14
N VAL A 259 -15.09 -16.88 1.45
CA VAL A 259 -15.63 -15.55 1.13
C VAL A 259 -15.86 -14.72 2.39
N ALA A 260 -16.28 -15.32 3.49
CA ALA A 260 -16.49 -14.65 4.77
C ALA A 260 -15.17 -14.13 5.38
N GLU A 261 -14.13 -14.95 5.35
CA GLU A 261 -12.77 -14.54 5.79
C GLU A 261 -12.21 -13.43 4.90
N LEU A 262 -12.37 -13.55 3.58
CA LEU A 262 -11.94 -12.51 2.63
C LEU A 262 -12.65 -11.17 2.88
N LYS A 263 -13.96 -11.18 3.18
CA LYS A 263 -14.70 -9.96 3.58
C LYS A 263 -14.06 -9.29 4.79
N THR A 264 -13.76 -10.06 5.82
CA THR A 264 -13.16 -9.55 7.06
C THR A 264 -11.74 -9.00 6.79
N MET A 265 -10.92 -9.73 6.03
CA MET A 265 -9.56 -9.31 5.69
C MET A 265 -9.54 -8.00 4.87
N ILE A 266 -10.38 -7.88 3.84
CA ILE A 266 -10.45 -6.70 2.99
C ILE A 266 -11.03 -5.51 3.75
N TRP A 267 -12.06 -5.73 4.58
CA TRP A 267 -12.61 -4.69 5.45
C TRP A 267 -11.55 -4.14 6.40
N ARG A 268 -10.87 -5.02 7.16
CA ARG A 268 -9.78 -4.65 8.06
C ARG A 268 -8.67 -3.89 7.30
N TYR A 269 -8.31 -4.36 6.10
CA TYR A 269 -7.28 -3.73 5.29
C TYR A 269 -7.62 -2.28 4.96
N TYR A 270 -8.82 -1.99 4.45
CA TYR A 270 -9.16 -0.62 4.04
C TYR A 270 -9.55 0.27 5.22
N MET A 271 -10.36 -0.22 6.14
CA MET A 271 -10.92 0.62 7.19
C MET A 271 -9.97 0.82 8.38
N SER A 272 -9.11 -0.14 8.67
CA SER A 272 -8.15 -0.03 9.77
C SER A 272 -6.73 0.27 9.26
N TYR A 273 -6.13 -0.66 8.55
CA TYR A 273 -4.73 -0.55 8.15
C TYR A 273 -4.48 0.57 7.12
N TRP A 274 -5.15 0.50 5.96
CA TRP A 274 -4.97 1.48 4.89
C TRP A 274 -5.22 2.91 5.36
N ASN A 275 -6.34 3.11 6.04
CA ASN A 275 -6.79 4.45 6.40
C ASN A 275 -5.96 5.08 7.52
N ASN A 276 -5.52 4.28 8.51
CA ASN A 276 -4.96 4.83 9.75
C ASN A 276 -3.45 4.54 9.96
N ARG A 277 -2.87 3.56 9.27
CA ARG A 277 -1.51 3.09 9.56
C ARG A 277 -0.59 3.05 8.35
N ARG A 278 -1.16 2.76 7.17
CA ARG A 278 -0.35 2.52 5.98
C ARG A 278 0.42 3.75 5.55
N ILE A 279 1.73 3.60 5.38
CA ILE A 279 2.58 4.64 4.77
C ILE A 279 2.19 4.83 3.31
N CYS A 280 1.65 6.00 2.98
CA CYS A 280 1.17 6.35 1.66
C CYS A 280 2.08 7.39 1.00
N SER A 281 2.91 6.96 0.04
CA SER A 281 3.85 7.86 -0.65
C SER A 281 3.16 9.03 -1.36
N ALA A 282 1.93 8.83 -1.88
CA ALA A 282 1.15 9.89 -2.50
C ALA A 282 0.71 10.98 -1.52
N ASN A 283 0.73 10.68 -0.22
CA ASN A 283 0.41 11.62 0.86
C ASN A 283 1.67 12.11 1.61
N GLY A 284 2.83 12.07 0.95
CA GLY A 284 4.09 12.43 1.62
C GLY A 284 4.57 11.42 2.67
N GLY A 285 3.95 10.24 2.74
CA GLY A 285 4.21 9.21 3.75
C GLY A 285 3.10 9.09 4.78
N LEU A 286 2.18 10.04 4.86
CA LEU A 286 1.10 10.03 5.83
C LEU A 286 0.02 9.00 5.49
N PRO A 287 -0.55 8.31 6.48
CA PRO A 287 -1.80 7.59 6.30
C PRO A 287 -2.94 8.53 5.86
N PRO A 288 -3.94 8.04 5.09
CA PRO A 288 -5.06 8.87 4.62
C PRO A 288 -5.74 9.70 5.71
N ALA A 289 -6.12 9.07 6.83
CA ALA A 289 -6.80 9.75 7.93
C ALA A 289 -5.94 10.86 8.58
N VAL A 290 -4.63 10.66 8.67
CA VAL A 290 -3.72 11.66 9.22
C VAL A 290 -3.63 12.87 8.30
N LYS A 291 -3.48 12.66 6.97
CA LYS A 291 -3.49 13.76 6.00
C LYS A 291 -4.80 14.53 6.02
N ARG A 292 -5.93 13.83 6.11
CA ARG A 292 -7.26 14.45 6.21
C ARG A 292 -7.40 15.31 7.46
N LYS A 293 -6.96 14.79 8.61
CA LYS A 293 -6.97 15.51 9.87
C LYS A 293 -6.14 16.78 9.79
N GLN A 294 -4.91 16.71 9.26
CA GLN A 294 -4.05 17.89 9.08
C GLN A 294 -4.68 18.96 8.19
N TYR A 295 -5.39 18.56 7.13
CA TYR A 295 -6.11 19.50 6.28
C TYR A 295 -7.17 20.28 7.06
N TYR A 296 -8.02 19.60 7.84
CA TYR A 296 -9.04 20.30 8.62
C TYR A 296 -8.45 21.15 9.74
N GLU A 297 -7.39 20.72 10.40
CA GLU A 297 -6.67 21.52 11.41
C GLU A 297 -6.07 22.80 10.80
N SER A 298 -5.54 22.73 9.57
CA SER A 298 -5.02 23.91 8.86
C SER A 298 -6.10 24.94 8.55
N LEU A 299 -7.33 24.51 8.28
CA LEU A 299 -8.45 25.44 8.06
C LEU A 299 -8.87 26.18 9.35
N VAL A 300 -8.85 25.46 10.47
CA VAL A 300 -9.17 26.08 11.79
C VAL A 300 -8.09 27.08 12.19
N SER A 301 -6.82 26.80 11.89
CA SER A 301 -5.71 27.69 12.21
C SER A 301 -5.63 28.94 11.30
N ALA A 302 -6.31 28.92 10.15
CA ALA A 302 -6.35 30.01 9.19
C ALA A 302 -7.60 30.92 9.34
N ALA A 303 -8.55 30.54 10.19
CA ALA A 303 -9.79 31.27 10.50
C ALA A 303 -9.65 32.07 11.78
#